data_0657e9c7237023c6238a0c81375652ec
#
_entry.id   0657e9c7237023c6238a0c81375652ec
#
_cell.length_a   1.000
_cell.length_b   1.000
_cell.length_c   1.000
_cell.angle_alpha   90.00
_cell.angle_beta   90.00
_cell.angle_gamma   90.00
#
_symmetry.space_group_name_H-M   'P 1'
#
loop_
_entity.id
_entity.type
_entity.pdbx_description
1 polymer ?
#
loop_
_entity_poly.entity_id
_entity_poly.type
_entity_poly.pdbx_seq_one_letter_code
_entity_poly.pdbx_strand_id
1 'polypeptide(L)'
;APSKKYAVIDECDDPLGGGPADGTYILDKLIDGGINKIGVSTICDREITEMAFAAGEGAVIKGLLGGKTDNKHGRHLPITAVVTKLICKPIPMCEANGEEFADYGETYTDYGRIAVISTEQADIVVTENKVPTEMINIFRHLDIDSNKYSVLVLKGFGHSYKANFSDKEYVYFTAE
;
A
#
# COMPACT_ATOMS: atom_id res chain seq x y z
N ALA A 1 2.87 21.62 18.82
CA ALA A 1 2.57 21.64 17.39
C ALA A 1 2.11 20.24 16.98
N PRO A 2 1.12 20.09 16.09
CA PRO A 2 0.80 18.79 15.57
C PRO A 2 2.04 18.18 14.91
N SER A 3 2.29 16.90 15.14
CA SER A 3 3.41 16.20 14.49
C SER A 3 3.21 16.22 12.99
N LYS A 4 4.24 16.58 12.24
CA LYS A 4 4.19 16.52 10.78
C LYS A 4 3.90 15.11 10.31
N LYS A 5 3.10 14.98 9.26
CA LYS A 5 2.79 13.71 8.60
C LYS A 5 3.35 13.73 7.19
N TYR A 6 3.85 12.61 6.73
CA TYR A 6 4.53 12.51 5.45
C TYR A 6 3.84 11.51 4.53
N ALA A 7 3.89 11.79 3.23
CA ALA A 7 3.63 10.84 2.18
C ALA A 7 4.93 10.64 1.39
N VAL A 8 5.48 9.44 1.46
CA VAL A 8 6.66 9.03 0.69
C VAL A 8 6.17 8.34 -0.57
N ILE A 9 6.48 8.94 -1.71
CA ILE A 9 6.08 8.45 -3.02
C ILE A 9 7.22 7.61 -3.60
N ASP A 10 6.95 6.34 -3.83
CA ASP A 10 7.86 5.39 -4.46
C ASP A 10 7.65 5.40 -5.98
N GLU A 11 8.33 6.31 -6.66
CA GLU A 11 8.28 6.39 -8.12
C GLU A 11 9.14 5.31 -8.80
N CYS A 12 10.03 4.65 -8.04
CA CYS A 12 10.85 3.56 -8.59
C CYS A 12 10.04 2.27 -8.76
N ASP A 13 9.03 2.04 -7.94
CA ASP A 13 8.17 0.85 -8.00
C ASP A 13 6.74 1.23 -8.42
N ASP A 14 6.64 1.97 -9.52
CA ASP A 14 5.36 2.36 -10.12
C ASP A 14 4.77 1.22 -10.97
N PRO A 15 3.60 0.66 -10.58
CA PRO A 15 2.95 -0.40 -11.36
C PRO A 15 2.54 0.03 -12.78
N LEU A 16 2.17 1.32 -12.99
CA LEU A 16 1.87 1.87 -14.31
C LEU A 16 3.12 2.01 -15.18
N GLY A 17 4.23 2.42 -14.57
CA GLY A 17 5.52 2.51 -15.23
C GLY A 17 6.20 1.16 -15.47
N GLY A 18 5.58 0.06 -15.05
CA GLY A 18 6.12 -1.30 -15.22
C GLY A 18 6.84 -1.84 -13.99
N GLY A 19 6.89 -1.11 -12.87
CA GLY A 19 7.43 -1.58 -11.60
C GLY A 19 6.72 -2.85 -11.11
N PRO A 20 7.39 -3.69 -10.31
CA PRO A 20 6.83 -4.94 -9.82
C PRO A 20 5.68 -4.74 -8.80
N ALA A 21 5.58 -3.59 -8.17
CA ALA A 21 4.65 -3.27 -7.09
C ALA A 21 4.87 -4.09 -5.79
N ASP A 22 5.95 -4.85 -5.71
CA ASP A 22 6.31 -5.65 -4.54
C ASP A 22 7.50 -5.08 -3.75
N GLY A 23 7.96 -3.87 -4.11
CA GLY A 23 9.10 -3.19 -3.51
C GLY A 23 8.93 -2.93 -2.02
N THR A 24 9.99 -3.22 -1.27
CA THR A 24 10.03 -3.11 0.20
C THR A 24 11.08 -2.13 0.69
N TYR A 25 11.88 -1.55 -0.20
CA TYR A 25 13.05 -0.75 0.17
C TYR A 25 12.70 0.41 1.13
N ILE A 26 11.66 1.19 0.81
CA ILE A 26 11.24 2.33 1.63
C ILE A 26 10.75 1.84 3.00
N LEU A 27 9.89 0.82 3.01
CA LEU A 27 9.37 0.25 4.26
C LEU A 27 10.50 -0.28 5.15
N ASP A 28 11.47 -1.01 4.57
CA ASP A 28 12.65 -1.53 5.27
C ASP A 28 13.43 -0.38 5.94
N LYS A 29 13.70 0.70 5.19
CA LYS A 29 14.43 1.87 5.72
C LYS A 29 13.67 2.62 6.81
N LEU A 30 12.36 2.74 6.70
CA LEU A 30 11.54 3.36 7.74
C LEU A 30 11.54 2.52 9.03
N ILE A 31 11.44 1.21 8.90
CA ILE A 31 11.50 0.26 10.03
C ILE A 31 12.88 0.33 10.70
N ASP A 32 13.95 0.24 9.92
CA ASP A 32 15.34 0.35 10.43
C ASP A 32 15.59 1.69 11.14
N GLY A 33 14.96 2.76 10.65
CA GLY A 33 14.99 4.09 11.26
C GLY A 33 14.13 4.25 12.51
N GLY A 34 13.44 3.20 12.96
CA GLY A 34 12.59 3.22 14.15
C GLY A 34 11.30 4.02 13.99
N ILE A 35 10.87 4.25 12.74
CA ILE A 35 9.61 4.96 12.45
C ILE A 35 8.45 4.03 12.77
N ASN A 36 7.42 4.59 13.41
CA ASN A 36 6.19 3.90 13.77
C ASN A 36 4.98 4.56 13.12
N LYS A 37 3.85 3.87 13.12
CA LYS A 37 2.60 4.30 12.48
C LYS A 37 2.80 4.55 10.99
N ILE A 38 3.33 3.54 10.30
CA ILE A 38 3.52 3.54 8.86
C ILE A 38 2.27 2.92 8.22
N GLY A 39 1.73 3.57 7.19
CA GLY A 39 0.70 3.01 6.32
C GLY A 39 1.29 2.73 4.96
N VAL A 40 1.19 1.52 4.44
CA VAL A 40 1.67 1.15 3.10
C VAL A 40 0.47 0.89 2.19
N SER A 41 0.37 1.63 1.08
CA SER A 41 -0.80 1.59 0.21
C SER A 41 -1.00 0.22 -0.44
N THR A 42 0.05 -0.37 -1.04
CA THR A 42 0.01 -1.76 -1.51
C THR A 42 1.41 -2.35 -1.61
N ILE A 43 1.47 -3.65 -1.34
CA ILE A 43 2.55 -4.53 -1.77
C ILE A 43 1.88 -5.73 -2.47
N CYS A 44 2.20 -5.93 -3.75
CA CYS A 44 1.71 -7.09 -4.49
C CYS A 44 2.47 -8.33 -4.04
N ASP A 45 1.82 -9.20 -3.27
CA ASP A 45 2.41 -10.43 -2.76
C ASP A 45 1.35 -11.53 -2.60
N ARG A 46 1.28 -12.39 -3.61
CA ARG A 46 0.31 -13.48 -3.66
C ARG A 46 0.47 -14.46 -2.50
N GLU A 47 1.71 -14.80 -2.12
CA GLU A 47 1.97 -15.79 -1.05
C GLU A 47 1.49 -15.28 0.31
N ILE A 48 1.78 -14.02 0.63
CA ILE A 48 1.30 -13.41 1.89
C ILE A 48 -0.21 -13.25 1.85
N THR A 49 -0.80 -12.88 0.71
CA THR A 49 -2.26 -12.80 0.57
C THR A 49 -2.91 -14.17 0.77
N GLU A 50 -2.39 -15.23 0.15
CA GLU A 50 -2.87 -16.61 0.34
C GLU A 50 -2.76 -17.06 1.80
N MET A 51 -1.62 -16.78 2.45
CA MET A 51 -1.39 -17.08 3.85
C MET A 51 -2.41 -16.36 4.76
N ALA A 52 -2.67 -15.08 4.51
CA ALA A 52 -3.64 -14.29 5.28
C ALA A 52 -5.06 -14.85 5.13
N PHE A 53 -5.47 -15.20 3.91
CA PHE A 53 -6.79 -15.78 3.66
C PHE A 53 -6.95 -17.18 4.27
N ALA A 54 -5.90 -17.99 4.25
CA ALA A 54 -5.91 -19.29 4.90
C ALA A 54 -5.99 -19.21 6.43
N ALA A 55 -5.36 -18.19 7.01
CA ALA A 55 -5.32 -17.98 8.45
C ALA A 55 -6.60 -17.30 8.99
N GLY A 56 -7.21 -16.41 8.24
CA GLY A 56 -8.40 -15.64 8.63
C GLY A 56 -8.09 -14.37 9.44
N GLU A 57 -9.09 -13.50 9.55
CA GLU A 57 -8.98 -12.25 10.31
C GLU A 57 -8.73 -12.54 11.81
N GLY A 58 -7.88 -11.74 12.44
CA GLY A 58 -7.42 -11.90 13.82
C GLY A 58 -6.25 -12.85 13.99
N ALA A 59 -5.91 -13.66 12.99
CA ALA A 59 -4.79 -14.58 13.07
C ALA A 59 -3.44 -13.88 12.95
N VAL A 60 -2.42 -14.48 13.56
CA VAL A 60 -1.01 -14.05 13.41
C VAL A 60 -0.38 -14.89 12.31
N ILE A 61 0.21 -14.22 11.32
CA ILE A 61 0.98 -14.86 10.25
C ILE A 61 2.46 -14.49 10.37
N LYS A 62 3.33 -15.38 9.85
CA LYS A 62 4.77 -15.15 9.72
C LYS A 62 5.19 -15.52 8.31
N GLY A 63 5.91 -14.64 7.65
CA GLY A 63 6.32 -14.86 6.26
C GLY A 63 7.38 -13.87 5.81
N LEU A 64 7.69 -13.95 4.52
CA LEU A 64 8.61 -13.04 3.83
C LEU A 64 7.79 -12.16 2.88
N LEU A 65 7.68 -10.88 3.20
CA LEU A 65 6.87 -9.92 2.47
C LEU A 65 7.67 -9.26 1.34
N GLY A 66 7.10 -9.24 0.15
CA GLY A 66 7.56 -8.48 -1.01
C GLY A 66 8.98 -8.74 -1.45
N GLY A 67 9.51 -7.92 -2.36
CA GLY A 67 10.88 -8.01 -2.87
C GLY A 67 11.19 -9.36 -3.55
N LYS A 68 10.19 -9.99 -4.19
CA LYS A 68 10.30 -11.34 -4.77
C LYS A 68 10.53 -11.31 -6.27
N THR A 69 10.20 -10.21 -6.93
CA THR A 69 10.29 -10.11 -8.39
C THR A 69 11.71 -9.83 -8.85
N ASP A 70 12.45 -8.99 -8.14
CA ASP A 70 13.83 -8.65 -8.47
C ASP A 70 14.63 -8.24 -7.23
N ASN A 71 15.90 -7.80 -7.45
CA ASN A 71 16.80 -7.34 -6.38
C ASN A 71 17.00 -5.81 -6.37
N LYS A 72 16.19 -5.05 -7.10
CA LYS A 72 16.34 -3.59 -7.24
C LYS A 72 15.39 -2.82 -6.31
N HIS A 73 14.19 -3.36 -6.07
CA HIS A 73 13.12 -2.69 -5.33
C HIS A 73 13.08 -3.07 -3.84
N GLY A 74 14.12 -3.71 -3.35
CA GLY A 74 14.26 -4.10 -1.96
C GLY A 74 14.45 -5.61 -1.78
N ARG A 75 14.45 -6.05 -0.54
CA ARG A 75 14.61 -7.46 -0.15
C ARG A 75 13.32 -8.01 0.43
N HIS A 76 13.21 -9.32 0.53
CA HIS A 76 12.13 -9.91 1.32
C HIS A 76 12.23 -9.43 2.77
N LEU A 77 11.11 -8.94 3.30
CA LEU A 77 11.05 -8.53 4.71
C LEU A 77 10.43 -9.65 5.54
N PRO A 78 11.15 -10.19 6.54
CA PRO A 78 10.56 -11.10 7.49
C PRO A 78 9.53 -10.35 8.33
N ILE A 79 8.29 -10.82 8.32
CA ILE A 79 7.20 -10.22 9.07
C ILE A 79 6.60 -11.19 10.08
N THR A 80 6.14 -10.62 11.19
CA THR A 80 5.12 -11.21 12.07
C THR A 80 3.99 -10.19 12.13
N ALA A 81 2.83 -10.55 11.65
CA ALA A 81 1.73 -9.61 11.47
C ALA A 81 0.38 -10.24 11.85
N VAL A 82 -0.53 -9.41 12.33
CA VAL A 82 -1.94 -9.78 12.54
C VAL A 82 -2.71 -9.49 11.25
N VAL A 83 -3.51 -10.42 10.78
CA VAL A 83 -4.46 -10.19 9.69
C VAL A 83 -5.63 -9.38 10.23
N THR A 84 -5.78 -8.15 9.79
CA THR A 84 -6.80 -7.23 10.33
C THR A 84 -8.03 -7.10 9.43
N LYS A 85 -7.88 -7.35 8.12
CA LYS A 85 -8.99 -7.27 7.17
C LYS A 85 -8.74 -8.16 5.95
N LEU A 86 -9.78 -8.81 5.45
CA LEU A 86 -9.74 -9.62 4.23
C LEU A 86 -10.87 -9.16 3.28
N ILE A 87 -10.53 -8.92 2.03
CA ILE A 87 -11.46 -8.43 1.00
C ILE A 87 -11.26 -9.22 -0.29
N CYS A 88 -12.37 -9.68 -0.85
CA CYS A 88 -12.42 -10.43 -2.10
C CYS A 88 -13.49 -9.81 -3.02
N LYS A 89 -13.28 -8.57 -3.42
CA LYS A 89 -14.16 -7.86 -4.35
C LYS A 89 -13.36 -6.81 -5.12
N PRO A 90 -13.71 -6.54 -6.39
CA PRO A 90 -13.14 -5.42 -7.14
C PRO A 90 -13.39 -4.09 -6.41
N ILE A 91 -12.46 -3.16 -6.55
CA ILE A 91 -12.59 -1.81 -6.01
C ILE A 91 -12.98 -0.88 -7.15
N PRO A 92 -14.06 -0.08 -7.00
CA PRO A 92 -14.44 0.89 -8.01
C PRO A 92 -13.34 1.95 -8.16
N MET A 93 -13.03 2.30 -9.40
CA MET A 93 -12.20 3.46 -9.71
C MET A 93 -13.01 4.72 -9.45
N CYS A 94 -12.41 5.66 -8.78
CA CYS A 94 -13.05 6.94 -8.49
C CYS A 94 -12.06 8.08 -8.65
N GLU A 95 -12.59 9.28 -8.90
CA GLU A 95 -11.80 10.49 -8.87
C GLU A 95 -11.19 10.75 -7.48
N ALA A 96 -10.17 11.61 -7.42
CA ALA A 96 -9.48 11.95 -6.17
C ALA A 96 -10.40 12.45 -5.06
N ASN A 97 -11.55 13.08 -5.42
CA ASN A 97 -12.59 13.52 -4.49
C ASN A 97 -13.49 12.38 -3.98
N GLY A 98 -13.33 11.16 -4.53
CA GLY A 98 -14.12 9.98 -4.19
C GLY A 98 -15.41 9.83 -4.98
N GLU A 99 -15.65 10.65 -5.99
CA GLU A 99 -16.76 10.47 -6.94
C GLU A 99 -16.37 9.44 -8.00
N GLU A 100 -17.32 8.62 -8.43
CA GLU A 100 -17.10 7.68 -9.53
C GLU A 100 -16.86 8.44 -10.84
N PHE A 101 -16.00 7.90 -11.70
CA PHE A 101 -15.78 8.50 -13.03
C PHE A 101 -17.06 8.45 -13.85
N ALA A 102 -17.74 9.60 -13.96
CA ALA A 102 -19.05 9.73 -14.58
C ALA A 102 -19.05 9.40 -16.08
N ASP A 103 -17.93 9.58 -16.76
CA ASP A 103 -17.82 9.46 -18.23
C ASP A 103 -17.40 8.06 -18.72
N TYR A 104 -16.96 7.16 -17.85
CA TYR A 104 -16.40 5.85 -18.23
C TYR A 104 -17.25 4.66 -17.79
N GLY A 105 -18.41 4.90 -17.19
CA GLY A 105 -19.24 3.86 -16.59
C GLY A 105 -18.60 3.31 -15.30
N GLU A 106 -19.19 2.24 -14.76
CA GLU A 106 -18.62 1.55 -13.61
C GLU A 106 -17.31 0.87 -13.99
N THR A 107 -16.19 1.51 -13.67
CA THR A 107 -14.85 0.95 -13.90
C THR A 107 -14.32 0.41 -12.58
N TYR A 108 -13.92 -0.84 -12.57
CA TYR A 108 -13.39 -1.51 -11.40
C TYR A 108 -11.93 -1.90 -11.62
N THR A 109 -11.16 -1.83 -10.55
CA THR A 109 -9.81 -2.37 -10.53
C THR A 109 -9.80 -3.68 -9.75
N ASP A 110 -9.31 -4.74 -10.38
CA ASP A 110 -9.23 -6.07 -9.79
C ASP A 110 -7.88 -6.29 -9.13
N TYR A 111 -7.81 -6.00 -7.84
CA TYR A 111 -6.65 -6.29 -7.00
C TYR A 111 -6.52 -7.78 -6.64
N GLY A 112 -7.46 -8.63 -7.12
CA GLY A 112 -7.62 -9.97 -6.61
C GLY A 112 -8.08 -9.97 -5.15
N ARG A 113 -7.56 -10.88 -4.36
CA ARG A 113 -7.75 -10.86 -2.92
C ARG A 113 -6.88 -9.77 -2.29
N ILE A 114 -7.42 -9.06 -1.30
CA ILE A 114 -6.73 -8.02 -0.55
C ILE A 114 -6.71 -8.41 0.92
N ALA A 115 -5.53 -8.34 1.53
CA ALA A 115 -5.37 -8.48 2.96
C ALA A 115 -4.77 -7.20 3.55
N VAL A 116 -5.27 -6.76 4.69
CA VAL A 116 -4.60 -5.77 5.51
C VAL A 116 -3.93 -6.50 6.66
N ILE A 117 -2.64 -6.33 6.78
CA ILE A 117 -1.84 -6.95 7.84
C ILE A 117 -1.17 -5.87 8.67
N SER A 118 -1.18 -6.06 9.98
CA SER A 118 -0.59 -5.12 10.95
C SER A 118 0.60 -5.74 11.65
N THR A 119 1.75 -5.08 11.54
CA THR A 119 2.97 -5.36 12.30
C THR A 119 3.05 -4.43 13.51
N GLU A 120 4.13 -4.48 14.27
CA GLU A 120 4.37 -3.53 15.36
C GLU A 120 4.46 -2.07 14.86
N GLN A 121 5.03 -1.84 13.68
CA GLN A 121 5.33 -0.50 13.18
C GLN A 121 4.44 -0.06 12.00
N ALA A 122 3.84 -0.99 11.26
CA ALA A 122 3.16 -0.70 10.00
C ALA A 122 1.86 -1.47 9.81
N ASP A 123 0.89 -0.80 9.20
CA ASP A 123 -0.25 -1.45 8.53
C ASP A 123 0.03 -1.49 7.03
N ILE A 124 -0.09 -2.68 6.45
CA ILE A 124 0.29 -2.93 5.07
C ILE A 124 -0.90 -3.53 4.33
N VAL A 125 -1.27 -2.90 3.23
CA VAL A 125 -2.24 -3.47 2.29
C VAL A 125 -1.48 -4.40 1.35
N VAL A 126 -1.82 -5.68 1.38
CA VAL A 126 -1.22 -6.70 0.51
C VAL A 126 -2.24 -7.15 -0.52
N THR A 127 -1.84 -7.19 -1.79
CA THR A 127 -2.72 -7.52 -2.91
C THR A 127 -2.22 -8.76 -3.65
N GLU A 128 -3.16 -9.51 -4.22
CA GLU A 128 -2.84 -10.68 -5.04
C GLU A 128 -2.38 -10.27 -6.44
N ASN A 129 -2.99 -9.22 -7.00
CA ASN A 129 -2.68 -8.71 -8.33
C ASN A 129 -1.91 -7.39 -8.25
N LYS A 130 -1.02 -7.20 -9.22
CA LYS A 130 -0.34 -5.93 -9.45
C LYS A 130 -1.26 -4.95 -10.16
N VAL A 131 -1.62 -3.86 -9.51
CA VAL A 131 -2.47 -2.82 -10.06
C VAL A 131 -2.02 -1.43 -9.61
N PRO A 132 -2.24 -0.40 -10.44
CA PRO A 132 -1.97 0.99 -10.04
C PRO A 132 -2.85 1.41 -8.86
N THR A 133 -2.27 2.14 -7.93
CA THR A 133 -2.99 2.66 -6.75
C THR A 133 -3.20 4.17 -6.77
N GLU A 134 -2.62 4.85 -7.73
CA GLU A 134 -2.60 6.31 -7.82
C GLU A 134 -3.98 6.93 -8.02
N MET A 135 -4.84 6.24 -8.76
CA MET A 135 -6.19 6.69 -9.08
C MET A 135 -7.23 6.28 -8.01
N ILE A 136 -6.76 5.65 -6.93
CA ILE A 136 -7.65 5.10 -5.91
C ILE A 136 -7.08 5.41 -4.52
N ASN A 137 -7.87 6.01 -3.67
CA ASN A 137 -7.53 6.04 -2.25
C ASN A 137 -7.87 4.70 -1.61
N ILE A 138 -6.93 3.75 -1.72
CA ILE A 138 -7.13 2.38 -1.22
C ILE A 138 -7.50 2.36 0.27
N PHE A 139 -6.92 3.24 1.09
CA PHE A 139 -7.23 3.29 2.52
C PHE A 139 -8.71 3.64 2.75
N ARG A 140 -9.26 4.60 1.98
CA ARG A 140 -10.68 4.96 2.07
C ARG A 140 -11.59 3.80 1.70
N HIS A 141 -11.27 3.08 0.61
CA HIS A 141 -12.06 1.90 0.19
C HIS A 141 -11.99 0.75 1.18
N LEU A 142 -10.94 0.71 1.98
CA LEU A 142 -10.76 -0.28 3.05
C LEU A 142 -11.27 0.20 4.41
N ASP A 143 -11.94 1.36 4.49
CA ASP A 143 -12.36 2.01 5.75
C ASP A 143 -11.20 2.19 6.74
N ILE A 144 -10.03 2.51 6.23
CA ILE A 144 -8.83 2.78 7.04
C ILE A 144 -8.61 4.29 7.12
N ASP A 145 -8.62 4.82 8.33
CA ASP A 145 -8.25 6.23 8.54
C ASP A 145 -6.75 6.42 8.29
N SER A 146 -6.41 7.01 7.14
CA SER A 146 -5.04 7.32 6.77
C SER A 146 -4.40 8.39 7.67
N ASN A 147 -5.18 9.12 8.44
CA ASN A 147 -4.69 10.14 9.36
C ASN A 147 -4.05 9.56 10.64
N LYS A 148 -4.27 8.28 10.93
CA LYS A 148 -3.61 7.62 12.06
C LYS A 148 -2.11 7.41 11.82
N TYR A 149 -1.65 7.47 10.54
CA TYR A 149 -0.25 7.22 10.19
C TYR A 149 0.61 8.49 10.24
N SER A 150 1.83 8.33 10.72
CA SER A 150 2.87 9.36 10.66
C SER A 150 3.47 9.46 9.26
N VAL A 151 3.60 8.31 8.60
CA VAL A 151 4.13 8.19 7.24
C VAL A 151 3.23 7.26 6.42
N LEU A 152 2.88 7.70 5.21
CA LEU A 152 2.29 6.85 4.19
C LEU A 152 3.37 6.52 3.16
N VAL A 153 3.46 5.25 2.75
CA VAL A 153 4.24 4.80 1.59
C VAL A 153 3.28 4.51 0.47
N LEU A 154 3.42 5.25 -0.63
CA LEU A 154 2.52 5.22 -1.77
C LEU A 154 3.34 4.92 -3.03
N LYS A 155 2.87 4.03 -3.90
CA LYS A 155 3.57 3.62 -5.13
C LYS A 155 3.00 4.34 -6.35
N GLY A 156 3.90 4.82 -7.25
CA GLY A 156 3.52 5.49 -8.48
C GLY A 156 3.76 7.00 -8.48
N PHE A 157 3.14 7.74 -9.40
CA PHE A 157 3.38 9.17 -9.55
C PHE A 157 2.61 10.02 -8.53
N GLY A 158 3.32 10.89 -7.84
CA GLY A 158 2.82 11.67 -6.72
C GLY A 158 1.69 12.67 -7.01
N HIS A 159 1.46 13.03 -8.27
CA HIS A 159 0.44 14.04 -8.60
C HIS A 159 -0.98 13.61 -8.21
N SER A 160 -1.32 12.37 -8.45
CA SER A 160 -2.66 11.83 -8.16
C SER A 160 -2.95 11.73 -6.65
N TYR A 161 -1.92 11.63 -5.84
CA TYR A 161 -2.08 11.49 -4.39
C TYR A 161 -2.33 12.82 -3.66
N LYS A 162 -1.92 13.96 -4.24
CA LYS A 162 -2.04 15.27 -3.57
C LYS A 162 -3.49 15.64 -3.22
N ALA A 163 -4.44 15.27 -4.06
CA ALA A 163 -5.84 15.51 -3.80
C ALA A 163 -6.38 14.63 -2.64
N ASN A 164 -5.87 13.39 -2.52
CA ASN A 164 -6.29 12.43 -1.51
C ASN A 164 -5.65 12.66 -0.13
N PHE A 165 -4.45 13.23 -0.08
CA PHE A 165 -3.64 13.38 1.14
C PHE A 165 -3.05 14.79 1.25
N SER A 166 -3.89 15.82 1.07
CA SER A 166 -3.48 17.23 1.04
C SER A 166 -2.89 17.75 2.35
N ASP A 167 -3.10 17.04 3.46
CA ASP A 167 -2.60 17.37 4.80
C ASP A 167 -1.16 16.89 5.07
N LYS A 168 -0.53 16.22 4.09
CA LYS A 168 0.79 15.59 4.26
C LYS A 168 1.89 16.34 3.52
N GLU A 169 3.10 16.29 4.05
CA GLU A 169 4.32 16.71 3.35
C GLU A 169 4.79 15.58 2.45
N TYR A 170 5.09 15.89 1.19
CA TYR A 170 5.45 14.91 0.17
C TYR A 170 6.96 14.75 0.05
N VAL A 171 7.43 13.52 0.07
CA VAL A 171 8.81 13.12 -0.21
C VAL A 171 8.79 12.15 -1.38
N TYR A 172 9.57 12.44 -2.41
CA TYR A 172 9.66 11.61 -3.61
C TYR A 172 10.92 10.77 -3.56
N PHE A 173 10.77 9.48 -3.75
CA PHE A 173 11.84 8.53 -3.93
C PHE A 173 11.90 8.17 -5.42
N THR A 174 12.94 8.66 -6.08
CA THR A 174 13.17 8.51 -7.53
C THR A 174 14.51 7.80 -7.76
N ALA A 175 14.60 7.03 -8.85
CA ALA A 175 15.88 6.53 -9.33
C ALA A 175 16.68 7.68 -10.00
N GLU A 176 17.99 7.74 -9.77
CA GLU A 176 18.91 8.58 -10.54
C GLU A 176 19.29 7.91 -11.87
#